data_262b40be26bd5af17633bab2774a83f7
#
_entry.id   262b40be26bd5af17633bab2774a83f7
#
_cell.length_a   1.000
_cell.length_b   1.000
_cell.length_c   1.000
_cell.angle_alpha   90.00
_cell.angle_beta   90.00
_cell.angle_gamma   90.00
#
_symmetry.space_group_name_H-M   'P 1'
#
loop_
_entity.id
_entity.type
_entity.pdbx_description
1 polymer ?
#
loop_
_entity_poly.entity_id
_entity_poly.type
_entity_poly.pdbx_seq_one_letter_code
_entity_poly.pdbx_strand_id
1 'polypeptide(L)'
;MDQDALRLKLSGYLKPGEPLHRNVLFDKLISEIPKDPSLKVIIYNAELAPGAYTNWHCHNGATFFLAIQGMFEAHFHQEGVLVRAKAGEVYSEPIGKFHRGHNPHPDLPYLCIGIQLTSPDLEHVTNVDQP
;
A
#
# COMPACT_ATOMS: atom_id res chain seq x y z
N MET A 1 -0.85 -16.53 4.44
CA MET A 1 0.22 -16.31 3.45
C MET A 1 1.25 -17.41 3.58
N ASP A 2 1.68 -17.95 2.48
CA ASP A 2 2.73 -18.95 2.43
C ASP A 2 4.10 -18.28 2.65
N GLN A 3 4.77 -18.61 3.75
CA GLN A 3 6.09 -18.07 4.08
C GLN A 3 7.15 -18.48 3.05
N ASP A 4 7.02 -19.66 2.45
CA ASP A 4 7.95 -20.10 1.43
C ASP A 4 7.80 -19.31 0.13
N ALA A 5 6.59 -18.94 -0.24
CA ALA A 5 6.33 -18.08 -1.40
C ALA A 5 6.93 -16.68 -1.20
N LEU A 6 6.80 -16.10 0.00
CA LEU A 6 7.40 -14.81 0.32
C LEU A 6 8.93 -14.90 0.29
N ARG A 7 9.49 -15.94 0.88
CA ARG A 7 10.94 -16.18 0.88
C ARG A 7 11.50 -16.33 -0.53
N LEU A 8 10.82 -17.07 -1.40
CA LEU A 8 11.19 -17.22 -2.81
C LEU A 8 11.18 -15.87 -3.54
N LYS A 9 10.17 -15.04 -3.32
CA LYS A 9 10.11 -13.71 -3.92
C LYS A 9 11.25 -12.81 -3.45
N LEU A 10 11.54 -12.81 -2.17
CA LEU A 10 12.63 -12.01 -1.61
C LEU A 10 13.99 -12.56 -2.04
N SER A 11 14.17 -13.87 -2.08
CA SER A 11 15.44 -14.51 -2.44
C SER A 11 15.81 -14.28 -3.91
N GLY A 12 14.85 -14.03 -4.80
CA GLY A 12 15.14 -13.66 -6.19
C GLY A 12 15.91 -12.35 -6.34
N TYR A 13 15.97 -11.54 -5.28
CA TYR A 13 16.76 -10.31 -5.23
C TYR A 13 18.15 -10.49 -4.62
N LEU A 14 18.45 -11.66 -4.06
CA LEU A 14 19.73 -11.92 -3.41
C LEU A 14 20.73 -12.49 -4.41
N LYS A 15 21.93 -11.92 -4.45
CA LYS A 15 23.02 -12.43 -5.27
C LYS A 15 23.87 -13.40 -4.47
N PRO A 16 24.08 -14.64 -4.95
CA PRO A 16 24.94 -15.60 -4.26
C PRO A 16 26.34 -15.04 -4.03
N GLY A 17 26.87 -15.26 -2.84
CA GLY A 17 28.24 -14.87 -2.47
C GLY A 17 28.42 -13.44 -2.00
N GLU A 18 27.37 -12.59 -2.08
CA GLU A 18 27.42 -11.25 -1.54
C GLU A 18 26.86 -11.21 -0.11
N PRO A 19 27.58 -10.60 0.88
CA PRO A 19 27.10 -10.52 2.26
C PRO A 19 25.91 -9.60 2.43
N LEU A 20 25.73 -8.63 1.51
CA LEU A 20 24.58 -7.73 1.48
C LEU A 20 24.18 -7.49 0.02
N HIS A 21 22.91 -7.69 -0.26
CA HIS A 21 22.31 -7.30 -1.51
C HIS A 21 21.09 -6.41 -1.24
N ARG A 22 20.95 -5.34 -2.02
CA ARG A 22 19.87 -4.37 -1.85
C ARG A 22 19.25 -4.04 -3.18
N ASN A 23 17.91 -4.12 -3.24
CA ASN A 23 17.12 -3.60 -4.34
C ASN A 23 16.26 -2.42 -3.88
N VAL A 24 16.22 -1.37 -4.67
CA VAL A 24 15.29 -0.27 -4.45
C VAL A 24 13.95 -0.66 -5.05
N LEU A 25 12.93 -0.79 -4.20
CA LEU A 25 11.57 -1.15 -4.63
C LEU A 25 10.68 0.07 -4.88
N PHE A 26 11.06 1.22 -4.33
CA PHE A 26 10.31 2.45 -4.48
C PHE A 26 11.26 3.63 -4.31
N ASP A 27 11.27 4.53 -5.28
CA ASP A 27 12.12 5.74 -5.26
C ASP A 27 11.37 6.85 -5.98
N LYS A 28 10.64 7.67 -5.23
CA LYS A 28 9.89 8.80 -5.77
C LYS A 28 9.96 9.98 -4.82
N LEU A 29 9.94 11.18 -5.36
CA LEU A 29 9.79 12.39 -4.57
C LEU A 29 8.34 12.50 -4.08
N ILE A 30 8.18 12.71 -2.79
CA ILE A 30 6.89 12.95 -2.16
C ILE A 30 6.88 14.39 -1.63
N SER A 31 6.03 15.22 -2.21
CA SER A 31 5.91 16.63 -1.81
C SER A 31 4.86 16.89 -0.74
N GLU A 32 3.96 15.94 -0.53
CA GLU A 32 2.79 16.06 0.35
C GLU A 32 3.00 15.36 1.69
N ILE A 33 4.14 15.61 2.34
CA ILE A 33 4.40 15.12 3.69
C ILE A 33 3.97 16.20 4.70
N PRO A 34 3.25 15.84 5.78
CA PRO A 34 2.95 16.77 6.85
C PRO A 34 4.22 17.43 7.39
N LYS A 35 4.13 18.75 7.67
CA LYS A 35 5.29 19.57 8.09
C LYS A 35 5.37 19.76 9.60
N ASP A 36 4.74 18.92 10.37
CA ASP A 36 4.81 18.97 11.83
C ASP A 36 6.24 18.67 12.30
N PRO A 37 6.67 19.23 13.44
CA PRO A 37 7.98 18.92 14.02
C PRO A 37 8.18 17.44 14.34
N SER A 38 7.09 16.73 14.62
CA SER A 38 7.09 15.28 14.85
C SER A 38 5.98 14.64 14.03
N LEU A 39 6.27 13.48 13.46
CA LEU A 39 5.30 12.69 12.72
C LEU A 39 5.00 11.40 13.48
N LYS A 40 3.76 10.95 13.36
CA LYS A 40 3.34 9.63 13.78
C LYS A 40 3.57 8.65 12.62
N VAL A 41 4.23 7.54 12.90
CA VAL A 41 4.40 6.44 11.94
C VAL A 41 3.41 5.34 12.30
N ILE A 42 2.60 4.94 11.34
CA ILE A 42 1.67 3.83 11.51
C ILE A 42 2.10 2.74 10.53
N ILE A 43 2.36 1.53 11.04
CA ILE A 43 2.67 0.35 10.23
C ILE A 43 1.58 -0.68 10.51
N TYR A 44 0.97 -1.18 9.45
CA TYR A 44 -0.14 -2.12 9.56
C TYR A 44 -0.13 -3.15 8.44
N ASN A 45 -0.83 -4.23 8.65
CA ASN A 45 -1.16 -5.18 7.60
C ASN A 45 -2.65 -5.06 7.25
N ALA A 46 -2.97 -5.43 6.03
CA ALA A 46 -4.34 -5.46 5.57
C ALA A 46 -4.57 -6.64 4.65
N GLU A 47 -5.78 -7.16 4.69
CA GLU A 47 -6.25 -8.23 3.83
C GLU A 47 -7.57 -7.80 3.18
N LEU A 48 -7.67 -8.03 1.87
CA LEU A 48 -8.88 -7.76 1.12
C LEU A 48 -9.32 -9.05 0.42
N ALA A 49 -10.52 -9.51 0.74
CA ALA A 49 -11.06 -10.75 0.18
C ALA A 49 -11.15 -10.71 -1.35
N PRO A 50 -11.13 -11.86 -2.02
CA PRO A 50 -11.29 -11.93 -3.49
C PRO A 50 -12.53 -11.19 -3.96
N GLY A 51 -12.39 -10.32 -4.96
CA GLY A 51 -13.48 -9.54 -5.53
C GLY A 51 -14.01 -8.40 -4.67
N ALA A 52 -13.53 -8.24 -3.45
CA ALA A 52 -14.06 -7.26 -2.51
C ALA A 52 -13.58 -5.83 -2.80
N TYR A 53 -14.36 -4.87 -2.32
CA TYR A 53 -14.03 -3.45 -2.30
C TYR A 53 -13.91 -2.97 -0.85
N THR A 54 -13.01 -2.04 -0.61
CA THR A 54 -13.02 -1.27 0.64
C THR A 54 -14.11 -0.20 0.59
N ASN A 55 -14.39 0.41 1.74
CA ASN A 55 -15.19 1.63 1.79
C ASN A 55 -14.46 2.76 1.05
N TRP A 56 -15.20 3.77 0.61
CA TRP A 56 -14.61 5.01 0.15
C TRP A 56 -13.91 5.69 1.31
N HIS A 57 -12.66 6.06 1.11
CA HIS A 57 -11.84 6.67 2.16
C HIS A 57 -10.71 7.51 1.55
N CYS A 58 -10.04 8.28 2.37
CA CYS A 58 -8.75 8.88 2.04
C CYS A 58 -7.76 8.67 3.17
N HIS A 59 -6.50 8.64 2.84
CA HIS A 59 -5.42 8.59 3.82
C HIS A 59 -5.04 10.01 4.25
N ASN A 60 -4.83 10.17 5.56
CA ASN A 60 -4.49 11.46 6.17
C ASN A 60 -2.98 11.66 6.35
N GLY A 61 -2.19 11.01 5.54
CA GLY A 61 -0.73 11.09 5.56
C GLY A 61 -0.12 10.40 4.36
N ALA A 62 1.18 10.58 4.18
CA ALA A 62 1.93 9.89 3.12
C ALA A 62 1.92 8.40 3.39
N THR A 63 1.32 7.63 2.50
CA THR A 63 1.08 6.20 2.70
C THR A 63 1.73 5.39 1.60
N PHE A 64 2.48 4.38 2.02
CA PHE A 64 3.20 3.46 1.15
C PHE A 64 2.74 2.03 1.43
N PHE A 65 2.62 1.23 0.39
CA PHE A 65 2.17 -0.16 0.51
C PHE A 65 3.15 -1.10 -0.15
N LEU A 66 3.48 -2.17 0.56
CA LEU A 66 4.16 -3.32 -0.01
C LEU A 66 3.10 -4.42 -0.24
N ALA A 67 2.82 -4.71 -1.51
CA ALA A 67 1.93 -5.81 -1.88
C ALA A 67 2.67 -7.13 -1.64
N ILE A 68 2.10 -8.00 -0.81
CA ILE A 68 2.72 -9.27 -0.43
C ILE A 68 2.13 -10.42 -1.23
N GLN A 69 0.81 -10.39 -1.45
CA GLN A 69 0.09 -11.44 -2.16
C GLN A 69 -1.06 -10.86 -2.95
N GLY A 70 -1.30 -11.40 -4.13
CA GLY A 70 -2.49 -11.09 -4.91
C GLY A 70 -2.36 -9.85 -5.76
N MET A 71 -3.50 -9.24 -6.02
CA MET A 71 -3.65 -8.08 -6.90
C MET A 71 -4.49 -7.00 -6.22
N PHE A 72 -4.19 -5.75 -6.56
CA PHE A 72 -4.89 -4.59 -6.00
C PHE A 72 -5.10 -3.51 -7.05
N GLU A 73 -6.26 -2.87 -6.98
CA GLU A 73 -6.56 -1.65 -7.73
C GLU A 73 -7.09 -0.59 -6.78
N ALA A 74 -6.69 0.67 -6.97
CA ALA A 74 -7.31 1.81 -6.31
C ALA A 74 -8.17 2.58 -7.31
N HIS A 75 -9.45 2.69 -6.99
CA HIS A 75 -10.44 3.40 -7.79
C HIS A 75 -10.68 4.77 -7.17
N PHE A 76 -10.22 5.82 -7.83
CA PHE A 76 -10.36 7.18 -7.37
C PHE A 76 -11.68 7.78 -7.83
N HIS A 77 -12.29 8.55 -6.93
CA HIS A 77 -13.55 9.24 -7.27
C HIS A 77 -13.34 10.16 -8.47
N GLN A 78 -14.18 10.02 -9.49
CA GLN A 78 -14.15 10.75 -10.75
C GLN A 78 -12.96 10.46 -11.68
N GLU A 79 -11.86 9.92 -11.18
CA GLU A 79 -10.63 9.72 -11.98
C GLU A 79 -10.47 8.28 -12.46
N GLY A 80 -11.19 7.33 -11.87
CA GLY A 80 -11.08 5.91 -12.22
C GLY A 80 -9.91 5.20 -11.55
N VAL A 81 -9.41 4.15 -12.18
CA VAL A 81 -8.32 3.35 -11.63
C VAL A 81 -6.99 4.02 -11.91
N LEU A 82 -6.35 4.56 -10.87
CA LEU A 82 -5.05 5.21 -10.98
C LEU A 82 -3.89 4.36 -10.45
N VAL A 83 -4.19 3.35 -9.63
CA VAL A 83 -3.18 2.48 -9.05
C VAL A 83 -3.55 1.03 -9.33
N ARG A 84 -2.58 0.27 -9.83
CA ARG A 84 -2.64 -1.18 -9.94
C ARG A 84 -1.34 -1.75 -9.39
N ALA A 85 -1.45 -2.76 -8.55
CA ALA A 85 -0.29 -3.40 -7.95
C ALA A 85 -0.49 -4.91 -7.89
N LYS A 86 0.61 -5.63 -7.93
CA LYS A 86 0.67 -7.07 -7.70
C LYS A 86 1.74 -7.39 -6.68
N ALA A 87 1.70 -8.60 -6.16
CA ALA A 87 2.64 -9.06 -5.15
C ALA A 87 4.09 -8.77 -5.53
N GLY A 88 4.85 -8.21 -4.56
CA GLY A 88 6.23 -7.76 -4.72
C GLY A 88 6.40 -6.31 -5.11
N GLU A 89 5.32 -5.62 -5.49
CA GLU A 89 5.39 -4.21 -5.86
C GLU A 89 5.11 -3.30 -4.67
N VAL A 90 5.74 -2.12 -4.69
CA VAL A 90 5.50 -1.03 -3.73
C VAL A 90 4.82 0.11 -4.46
N TYR A 91 3.79 0.67 -3.83
CA TYR A 91 3.06 1.81 -4.38
C TYR A 91 2.69 2.79 -3.26
N SER A 92 2.33 4.00 -3.67
CA SER A 92 1.78 5.02 -2.78
C SER A 92 0.41 5.46 -3.27
N GLU A 93 -0.38 6.03 -2.37
CA GLU A 93 -1.67 6.62 -2.71
C GLU A 93 -1.66 8.11 -2.34
N PRO A 94 -2.27 8.98 -3.16
CA PRO A 94 -2.30 10.41 -2.90
C PRO A 94 -2.99 10.74 -1.58
N ILE A 95 -2.43 11.70 -0.85
CA ILE A 95 -3.01 12.20 0.40
C ILE A 95 -4.32 12.93 0.11
N GLY A 96 -5.36 12.64 0.91
CA GLY A 96 -6.62 13.37 0.89
C GLY A 96 -7.51 13.13 -0.31
N LYS A 97 -7.11 12.28 -1.26
CA LYS A 97 -7.96 11.90 -2.39
C LYS A 97 -8.82 10.69 -2.05
N PHE A 98 -10.13 10.86 -2.19
CA PHE A 98 -11.08 9.78 -1.93
C PHE A 98 -10.98 8.68 -2.97
N HIS A 99 -10.84 7.47 -2.49
CA HIS A 99 -10.74 6.26 -3.30
C HIS A 99 -11.28 5.06 -2.54
N ARG A 100 -11.43 3.96 -3.25
CA ARG A 100 -11.66 2.65 -2.66
C ARG A 100 -10.72 1.64 -3.28
N GLY A 101 -10.25 0.71 -2.46
CA GLY A 101 -9.46 -0.41 -2.92
C GLY A 101 -10.35 -1.53 -3.46
N HIS A 102 -9.82 -2.26 -4.42
CA HIS A 102 -10.48 -3.42 -5.02
C HIS A 102 -9.47 -4.54 -5.22
N ASN A 103 -9.86 -5.73 -4.83
CA ASN A 103 -9.12 -6.94 -5.19
C ASN A 103 -9.81 -7.57 -6.43
N PRO A 104 -9.22 -7.41 -7.63
CA PRO A 104 -9.84 -7.95 -8.84
C PRO A 104 -9.65 -9.46 -9.02
N HIS A 105 -8.85 -10.11 -8.16
CA HIS A 105 -8.62 -11.55 -8.28
C HIS A 105 -9.87 -12.33 -7.83
N PRO A 106 -10.29 -13.35 -8.60
CA PRO A 106 -11.51 -14.10 -8.26
C PRO A 106 -11.34 -15.02 -7.05
N ASP A 107 -10.14 -15.49 -6.76
CA ASP A 107 -9.93 -16.58 -5.80
C ASP A 107 -8.89 -16.28 -4.71
N LEU A 108 -7.99 -15.31 -4.93
CA LEU A 108 -6.85 -15.07 -4.05
C LEU A 108 -7.03 -13.79 -3.25
N PRO A 109 -6.93 -13.82 -1.91
CA PRO A 109 -6.92 -12.61 -1.10
C PRO A 109 -5.73 -11.71 -1.44
N TYR A 110 -5.94 -10.40 -1.38
CA TYR A 110 -4.88 -9.42 -1.43
C TYR A 110 -4.35 -9.17 -0.02
N LEU A 111 -3.03 -9.25 0.13
CA LEU A 111 -2.35 -8.96 1.40
C LEU A 111 -1.30 -7.89 1.18
N CYS A 112 -1.23 -6.94 2.10
CA CYS A 112 -0.21 -5.89 2.05
C CYS A 112 0.26 -5.47 3.44
N ILE A 113 1.40 -4.79 3.47
CA ILE A 113 1.87 -4.01 4.61
C ILE A 113 1.82 -2.55 4.19
N GLY A 114 1.16 -1.72 5.00
CA GLY A 114 1.09 -0.28 4.83
C GLY A 114 1.97 0.44 5.83
N ILE A 115 2.56 1.54 5.40
CA ILE A 115 3.36 2.44 6.23
C ILE A 115 2.84 3.84 5.98
N GLN A 116 2.38 4.53 7.03
CA GLN A 116 1.85 5.88 6.92
C GLN A 116 2.61 6.84 7.82
N LEU A 117 2.98 7.99 7.27
CA LEU A 117 3.54 9.12 7.99
C LEU A 117 2.47 10.21 8.06
N THR A 118 2.04 10.53 9.26
CA THR A 118 0.91 11.46 9.46
C THR A 118 1.17 12.40 10.64
N SER A 119 0.40 13.48 10.69
CA SER A 119 0.41 14.40 11.84
C SER A 119 -0.08 13.68 13.08
N PRO A 120 0.48 13.99 14.28
CA PRO A 120 0.13 13.26 15.51
C PRO A 120 -1.36 13.25 15.88
N ASP A 121 -2.09 14.28 15.49
CA ASP A 121 -3.49 14.47 15.87
C ASP A 121 -4.50 14.01 14.81
N LEU A 122 -4.02 13.49 13.66
CA LEU A 122 -4.91 13.03 12.60
C LEU A 122 -5.21 11.54 12.72
N GLU A 123 -6.43 11.19 12.34
CA GLU A 123 -6.84 9.81 12.20
C GLU A 123 -6.09 9.14 11.04
N HIS A 124 -5.95 7.82 11.10
CA HIS A 124 -5.30 7.03 10.06
C HIS A 124 -5.95 7.26 8.70
N VAL A 125 -7.27 7.10 8.64
CA VAL A 125 -8.07 7.29 7.44
C VAL A 125 -9.34 8.07 7.77
N THR A 126 -9.90 8.72 6.76
CA THR A 126 -11.25 9.29 6.82
C THR A 126 -12.15 8.49 5.90
N ASN A 127 -13.18 7.85 6.45
CA ASN A 127 -14.17 7.10 5.68
C ASN A 127 -15.35 7.98 5.32
N VAL A 128 -15.90 7.76 4.14
CA VAL A 128 -17.11 8.44 3.65
C VAL A 128 -18.02 7.44 2.96
N ASP A 129 -19.33 7.68 3.00
CA ASP A 129 -20.30 6.80 2.33
C ASP A 129 -20.27 7.00 0.82
N GLN A 130 -20.25 8.27 0.37
CA GLN A 130 -20.07 8.66 -1.02
C GLN A 130 -19.24 9.94 -1.08
N PRO A 131 -18.18 9.93 -1.87
CA PRO A 131 -17.39 11.15 -2.09
C PRO A 131 -18.13 12.20 -2.88
#